data_873cdb50bd2893d3a097cebba88cfb74
#
_entry.id   873cdb50bd2893d3a097cebba88cfb74
#
_cell.length_a   1.000
_cell.length_b   1.000
_cell.length_c   1.000
_cell.angle_alpha   90.00
_cell.angle_beta   90.00
_cell.angle_gamma   90.00
#
_symmetry.space_group_name_H-M   'P 1'
#
loop_
_entity.id
_entity.type
_entity.pdbx_description
1 polymer ?
#
loop_
_entity_poly.entity_id
_entity_poly.type
_entity_poly.pdbx_seq_one_letter_code
_entity_poly.pdbx_strand_id
1 'polypeptide(L)'
;MLKLLADENFDNTIVRGLVRRRPSIDIVRVQDVGLSGEDDPIILAWAAEEGRILLTHDVATITGFAYERVKQGLSMPGVLEVSTHSQIGRVIEDILLIEDCSLEGELEGQIQYLPL
;
A
#
# COMPACT_ATOMS: atom_id res chain seq x y z
N MET A 1 -3.67 14.33 1.52
CA MET A 1 -2.71 13.52 0.74
C MET A 1 -2.48 12.20 1.43
N LEU A 2 -2.55 11.11 0.70
CA LEU A 2 -2.33 9.79 1.29
C LEU A 2 -0.83 9.51 1.42
N LYS A 3 -0.47 8.74 2.44
CA LYS A 3 0.89 8.23 2.62
C LYS A 3 0.91 6.77 2.22
N LEU A 4 1.89 6.38 1.43
CA LEU A 4 1.96 5.03 0.86
C LEU A 4 3.25 4.33 1.31
N LEU A 5 3.16 3.00 1.43
CA LEU A 5 4.30 2.12 1.70
C LEU A 5 4.28 1.00 0.67
N ALA A 6 5.32 0.88 -0.14
CA ALA A 6 5.43 -0.21 -1.10
C ALA A 6 6.12 -1.41 -0.44
N ASP A 7 5.46 -2.57 -0.51
CA ASP A 7 6.00 -3.83 -0.01
C ASP A 7 7.34 -4.16 -0.69
N GLU A 8 8.16 -4.98 -0.06
CA GLU A 8 9.52 -5.28 -0.53
C GLU A 8 9.52 -5.83 -1.96
N ASN A 9 8.55 -6.68 -2.29
CA ASN A 9 8.43 -7.31 -3.60
C ASN A 9 7.48 -6.57 -4.55
N PHE A 10 7.05 -5.37 -4.17
CA PHE A 10 6.17 -4.57 -5.03
C PHE A 10 6.97 -4.08 -6.24
N ASP A 11 6.35 -4.08 -7.42
CA ASP A 11 7.01 -3.70 -8.67
C ASP A 11 7.53 -2.28 -8.61
N ASN A 12 8.85 -2.14 -8.60
CA ASN A 12 9.48 -0.82 -8.48
C ASN A 12 9.24 0.06 -9.70
N THR A 13 8.87 -0.53 -10.84
CA THR A 13 8.49 0.25 -12.03
C THR A 13 7.24 1.08 -11.74
N ILE A 14 6.31 0.51 -10.96
CA ILE A 14 5.11 1.24 -10.53
C ILE A 14 5.50 2.38 -9.60
N VAL A 15 6.37 2.12 -8.63
CA VAL A 15 6.84 3.16 -7.69
C VAL A 15 7.49 4.32 -8.44
N ARG A 16 8.41 3.99 -9.36
CA ARG A 16 9.08 5.03 -10.15
C ARG A 16 8.11 5.81 -11.04
N GLY A 17 7.13 5.11 -11.62
CA GLY A 17 6.10 5.75 -12.43
C GLY A 17 5.23 6.72 -11.63
N LEU A 18 4.88 6.35 -10.40
CA LEU A 18 4.12 7.22 -9.50
C LEU A 18 4.91 8.50 -9.17
N VAL A 19 6.17 8.35 -8.81
CA VAL A 19 7.03 9.49 -8.47
C VAL A 19 7.25 10.40 -9.67
N ARG A 20 7.41 9.80 -10.86
CA ARG A 20 7.58 10.57 -12.09
C ARG A 20 6.34 11.39 -12.44
N ARG A 21 5.16 10.78 -12.29
CA ARG A 21 3.88 11.42 -12.59
C ARG A 21 3.47 12.44 -11.54
N ARG A 22 3.85 12.21 -10.28
CA ARG A 22 3.52 13.09 -9.16
C ARG A 22 4.70 13.15 -8.19
N PRO A 23 5.68 14.05 -8.44
CA PRO A 23 6.88 14.13 -7.58
C PRO A 23 6.59 14.43 -6.11
N SER A 24 5.41 14.99 -5.80
CA SER A 24 5.02 15.27 -4.42
C SER A 24 4.37 14.09 -3.71
N ILE A 25 4.20 12.94 -4.37
CA ILE A 25 3.57 11.78 -3.76
C ILE A 25 4.40 11.28 -2.56
N ASP A 26 3.73 10.96 -1.47
CA ASP A 26 4.40 10.46 -0.27
C ASP A 26 4.41 8.94 -0.32
N ILE A 27 5.48 8.38 -0.84
CA ILE A 27 5.65 6.93 -0.95
C ILE A 27 7.06 6.54 -0.52
N VAL A 28 7.15 5.51 0.33
CA VAL A 28 8.43 4.91 0.71
C VAL A 28 8.35 3.40 0.46
N ARG A 29 9.50 2.75 0.34
CA ARG A 29 9.57 1.30 0.17
C ARG A 29 10.04 0.65 1.47
N VAL A 30 9.54 -0.56 1.72
CA VAL A 30 9.92 -1.37 2.89
C VAL A 30 11.44 -1.45 3.03
N GLN A 31 12.16 -1.73 1.93
CA GLN A 31 13.62 -1.85 1.95
C GLN A 31 14.34 -0.53 2.22
N ASP A 32 13.69 0.61 1.97
CA ASP A 32 14.31 1.93 2.18
C ASP A 32 14.11 2.45 3.61
N VAL A 33 13.23 1.83 4.39
CA VAL A 33 12.95 2.24 5.76
C VAL A 33 13.42 1.22 6.79
N GLY A 34 14.31 0.31 6.37
CA GLY A 34 14.95 -0.64 7.27
C GLY A 34 14.09 -1.85 7.65
N LEU A 35 13.08 -2.15 6.85
CA LEU A 35 12.16 -3.27 7.13
C LEU A 35 12.38 -4.47 6.20
N SER A 36 13.48 -4.48 5.43
CA SER A 36 13.77 -5.57 4.52
C SER A 36 13.87 -6.89 5.28
N GLY A 37 13.16 -7.92 4.79
CA GLY A 37 13.16 -9.25 5.41
C GLY A 37 12.25 -9.38 6.63
N GLU A 38 11.55 -8.32 7.05
CA GLU A 38 10.65 -8.41 8.18
C GLU A 38 9.34 -9.12 7.81
N ASP A 39 8.73 -9.76 8.81
CA ASP A 39 7.47 -10.46 8.63
C ASP A 39 6.30 -9.49 8.41
N ASP A 40 5.25 -9.97 7.74
CA ASP A 40 4.08 -9.16 7.40
C ASP A 40 3.42 -8.47 8.60
N PRO A 41 3.25 -9.13 9.77
CA PRO A 41 2.70 -8.45 10.93
C PRO A 41 3.51 -7.23 11.38
N ILE A 42 4.84 -7.30 11.28
CA ILE A 42 5.72 -6.20 11.63
C ILE A 42 5.58 -5.05 10.64
N ILE A 43 5.50 -5.38 9.35
CA ILE A 43 5.31 -4.39 8.29
C ILE A 43 3.97 -3.67 8.46
N LEU A 44 2.90 -4.41 8.74
CA LEU A 44 1.58 -3.82 8.95
C LEU A 44 1.53 -2.95 10.21
N ALA A 45 2.21 -3.36 11.28
CA ALA A 45 2.28 -2.56 12.50
C ALA A 45 3.01 -1.24 12.26
N TRP A 46 4.13 -1.30 11.52
CA TRP A 46 4.87 -0.09 11.17
C TRP A 46 4.05 0.84 10.27
N ALA A 47 3.36 0.28 9.28
CA ALA A 47 2.48 1.06 8.40
C ALA A 47 1.39 1.76 9.22
N ALA A 48 0.80 1.07 10.18
CA ALA A 48 -0.23 1.64 11.05
C ALA A 48 0.32 2.79 11.90
N GLU A 49 1.51 2.60 12.47
CA GLU A 49 2.15 3.62 13.29
C GLU A 49 2.45 4.87 12.48
N GLU A 50 2.87 4.71 11.22
CA GLU A 50 3.19 5.81 10.32
C GLU A 50 1.99 6.37 9.56
N GLY A 51 0.84 5.72 9.67
CA GLY A 51 -0.36 6.12 8.93
C GLY A 51 -0.26 5.89 7.44
N ARG A 52 0.45 4.84 7.01
CA ARG A 52 0.70 4.55 5.60
C ARG A 52 -0.17 3.43 5.09
N ILE A 53 -0.65 3.57 3.86
CA ILE A 53 -1.39 2.55 3.14
C ILE A 53 -0.39 1.65 2.42
N LEU A 54 -0.51 0.34 2.61
CA LEU A 54 0.41 -0.64 2.03
C LEU A 54 0.01 -0.97 0.59
N LEU A 55 0.97 -0.91 -0.32
CA LEU A 55 0.83 -1.39 -1.70
C LEU A 55 1.52 -2.75 -1.77
N THR A 56 0.80 -3.78 -2.21
CA THR A 56 1.34 -5.14 -2.26
C THR A 56 0.75 -5.94 -3.41
N HIS A 57 1.50 -6.95 -3.86
CA HIS A 57 1.01 -7.96 -4.78
C HIS A 57 0.56 -9.24 -4.05
N ASP A 58 0.81 -9.33 -2.75
CA ASP A 58 0.52 -10.53 -1.97
C ASP A 58 -0.95 -10.59 -1.58
N VAL A 59 -1.71 -11.50 -2.23
CA VAL A 59 -3.14 -11.68 -1.97
C VAL A 59 -3.44 -12.70 -0.88
N ALA A 60 -2.46 -13.50 -0.48
CA ALA A 60 -2.70 -14.61 0.43
C ALA A 60 -2.35 -14.29 1.90
N THR A 61 -1.13 -13.82 2.13
CA THR A 61 -0.57 -13.73 3.48
C THR A 61 -0.87 -12.37 4.13
N ILE A 62 -0.55 -11.29 3.43
CA ILE A 62 -0.72 -9.93 3.97
C ILE A 62 -2.18 -9.62 4.25
N THR A 63 -3.07 -10.06 3.36
CA THR A 63 -4.51 -9.84 3.50
C THR A 63 -5.03 -10.44 4.80
N GLY A 64 -4.62 -11.66 5.12
CA GLY A 64 -5.01 -12.33 6.35
C GLY A 64 -4.56 -11.58 7.60
N PHE A 65 -3.32 -11.13 7.63
CA PHE A 65 -2.80 -10.36 8.76
C PHE A 65 -3.46 -8.98 8.87
N ALA A 66 -3.79 -8.34 7.75
CA ALA A 66 -4.49 -7.07 7.76
C ALA A 66 -5.89 -7.21 8.37
N TYR A 67 -6.65 -8.23 7.97
CA TYR A 67 -7.96 -8.50 8.53
C TYR A 67 -7.87 -8.84 10.01
N GLU A 68 -6.83 -9.56 10.43
CA GLU A 68 -6.63 -9.89 11.85
C GLU A 68 -6.43 -8.62 12.68
N ARG A 69 -5.68 -7.64 12.18
CA ARG A 69 -5.54 -6.36 12.87
C ARG A 69 -6.90 -5.67 13.04
N VAL A 70 -7.70 -5.62 11.98
CA VAL A 70 -9.03 -5.02 12.03
C VAL A 70 -9.91 -5.74 13.05
N LYS A 71 -9.88 -7.06 13.04
CA LYS A 71 -10.67 -7.90 13.96
C LYS A 71 -10.28 -7.63 15.40
N GLN A 72 -9.00 -7.38 15.67
CA GLN A 72 -8.51 -7.08 17.02
C GLN A 72 -8.70 -5.62 17.43
N GLY A 73 -9.28 -4.79 16.56
CA GLY A 73 -9.49 -3.39 16.86
C GLY A 73 -8.23 -2.53 16.72
N LEU A 74 -7.19 -3.06 16.06
CA LEU A 74 -5.95 -2.33 15.83
C LEU A 74 -6.05 -1.49 14.57
N SER A 75 -5.34 -0.36 14.55
CA SER A 75 -5.29 0.51 13.37
C SER A 75 -4.73 -0.24 12.16
N MET A 76 -5.38 -0.08 11.03
CA MET A 76 -4.93 -0.61 9.74
C MET A 76 -5.31 0.42 8.67
N PRO A 77 -4.37 1.33 8.31
CA PRO A 77 -4.68 2.47 7.43
C PRO A 77 -5.23 2.11 6.07
N GLY A 78 -4.93 0.93 5.57
CA GLY A 78 -5.44 0.42 4.32
C GLY A 78 -4.42 -0.40 3.57
N VAL A 79 -4.91 -1.27 2.69
CA VAL A 79 -4.08 -2.08 1.80
C VAL A 79 -4.62 -1.94 0.38
N LEU A 80 -3.74 -1.66 -0.57
CA LEU A 80 -4.07 -1.70 -2.00
C LEU A 80 -3.39 -2.96 -2.56
N GLU A 81 -4.22 -3.94 -2.89
CA GLU A 81 -3.81 -5.19 -3.51
C GLU A 81 -3.74 -5.01 -5.02
N VAL A 82 -2.55 -5.16 -5.58
CA VAL A 82 -2.34 -4.93 -7.01
C VAL A 82 -2.07 -6.25 -7.71
N SER A 83 -2.88 -6.58 -8.72
CA SER A 83 -2.68 -7.78 -9.52
C SER A 83 -1.37 -7.71 -10.30
N THR A 84 -0.58 -8.79 -10.25
CA THR A 84 0.67 -8.88 -11.02
C THR A 84 0.42 -8.99 -12.53
N HIS A 85 -0.80 -9.28 -12.93
CA HIS A 85 -1.18 -9.44 -14.34
C HIS A 85 -1.72 -8.14 -14.95
N SER A 86 -1.75 -7.05 -14.19
CA SER A 86 -2.29 -5.77 -14.66
C SER A 86 -1.27 -5.00 -15.47
N GLN A 87 -1.77 -4.14 -16.37
CA GLN A 87 -0.92 -3.19 -17.08
C GLN A 87 -0.42 -2.14 -16.09
N ILE A 88 0.88 -1.89 -16.10
CA ILE A 88 1.53 -0.97 -15.17
C ILE A 88 0.92 0.43 -15.26
N GLY A 89 0.71 0.94 -16.47
CA GLY A 89 0.13 2.27 -16.67
C GLY A 89 -1.25 2.41 -16.06
N ARG A 90 -2.08 1.37 -16.17
CA ARG A 90 -3.41 1.36 -15.59
C ARG A 90 -3.36 1.39 -14.07
N VAL A 91 -2.46 0.62 -13.47
CA VAL A 91 -2.28 0.59 -12.02
C VAL A 91 -1.83 1.95 -11.51
N ILE A 92 -0.88 2.58 -12.20
CA ILE A 92 -0.40 3.91 -11.84
C ILE A 92 -1.56 4.91 -11.84
N GLU A 93 -2.37 4.91 -12.90
CA GLU A 93 -3.52 5.80 -13.00
C GLU A 93 -4.51 5.56 -11.88
N ASP A 94 -4.79 4.30 -11.55
CA ASP A 94 -5.73 3.95 -10.48
C ASP A 94 -5.22 4.42 -9.11
N ILE A 95 -3.93 4.24 -8.82
CA ILE A 95 -3.35 4.70 -7.55
C ILE A 95 -3.42 6.22 -7.45
N LEU A 96 -3.09 6.93 -8.53
CA LEU A 96 -3.17 8.39 -8.54
C LEU A 96 -4.61 8.87 -8.36
N LEU A 97 -5.57 8.17 -8.96
CA LEU A 97 -6.98 8.48 -8.79
C LEU A 97 -7.44 8.30 -7.35
N ILE A 98 -7.02 7.20 -6.72
CA ILE A 98 -7.33 6.95 -5.31
C ILE A 98 -6.73 8.04 -4.43
N GLU A 99 -5.49 8.43 -4.70
CA GLU A 99 -4.84 9.50 -3.94
C GLU A 99 -5.59 10.83 -4.09
N ASP A 100 -6.05 11.15 -5.30
CA ASP A 100 -6.77 12.39 -5.56
C ASP A 100 -8.15 12.42 -4.93
N CYS A 101 -8.83 11.28 -4.92
CA CYS A 101 -10.26 11.23 -4.58
C CYS A 101 -10.54 10.77 -3.15
N SER A 102 -9.56 10.24 -2.44
CA SER A 102 -9.76 9.71 -1.10
C SER A 102 -9.40 10.73 -0.05
N LEU A 103 -10.25 10.84 0.97
CA LEU A 103 -9.95 11.63 2.16
C LEU A 103 -9.00 10.85 3.07
N GLU A 104 -8.23 11.57 3.87
CA GLU A 104 -7.36 10.95 4.84
C GLU A 104 -8.19 10.11 5.81
N GLY A 105 -7.79 8.85 6.01
CA GLY A 105 -8.51 7.91 6.87
C GLY A 105 -9.68 7.19 6.19
N GLU A 106 -10.01 7.53 4.95
CA GLU A 106 -11.14 6.91 4.25
C GLU A 106 -10.92 5.41 4.00
N LEU A 107 -9.67 4.99 3.82
CA LEU A 107 -9.33 3.59 3.56
C LEU A 107 -9.02 2.80 4.83
N GLU A 108 -9.19 3.41 6.00
CA GLU A 108 -8.92 2.75 7.27
C GLU A 108 -9.74 1.46 7.40
N GLY A 109 -9.05 0.36 7.69
CA GLY A 109 -9.67 -0.94 7.87
C GLY A 109 -10.07 -1.64 6.57
N GLN A 110 -9.70 -1.09 5.42
CA GLN A 110 -10.15 -1.61 4.13
C GLN A 110 -9.00 -2.18 3.31
N ILE A 111 -9.32 -3.20 2.50
CA ILE A 111 -8.43 -3.71 1.48
C ILE A 111 -9.13 -3.49 0.14
N GLN A 112 -8.46 -2.76 -0.73
CA GLN A 112 -8.98 -2.47 -2.07
C GLN A 112 -8.13 -3.17 -3.12
N TYR A 113 -8.81 -3.76 -4.11
CA TYR A 113 -8.13 -4.51 -5.17
C TYR A 113 -8.00 -3.66 -6.42
N LEU A 114 -6.81 -3.66 -7.02
CA LEU A 114 -6.53 -2.92 -8.26
C LEU A 114 -6.16 -3.89 -9.38
N PRO A 115 -6.50 -3.60 -10.62
CA PRO A 115 -7.12 -2.35 -11.10
C PRO A 115 -8.59 -2.22 -10.69
N LEU A 116 -9.02 -0.99 -10.69
CA LEU A 116 -10.41 -0.65 -10.36
C LEU A 116 -11.39 -1.16 -11.42
#